data_f77a3e92d9e7f543250b9398a46ab8d9
#
_entry.id   f77a3e92d9e7f543250b9398a46ab8d9
#
_cell.length_a   1.000
_cell.length_b   1.000
_cell.length_c   1.000
_cell.angle_alpha   90.00
_cell.angle_beta   90.00
_cell.angle_gamma   90.00
#
_symmetry.space_group_name_H-M   'P 1'
#
loop_
_entity.id
_entity.type
_entity.pdbx_description
1 polymer ?
#
loop_
_entity_poly.entity_id
_entity_poly.type
_entity_poly.pdbx_seq_one_letter_code
_entity_poly.pdbx_strand_id
1 'polypeptide(L)'
;MQFEIWKGFPKSENIIDENGAKWAIGAIYPMCIGTYEGKTFKDACMVCWNEGRLKDFDPDLNFIGDPKEYCVLHDSLEGAYEDYKTAGGKESIEFFKETC
;
A
#
# COMPACT_ATOMS: atom_id res chain seq x y z
N MET A 1 -6.05 20.76 1.53
CA MET A 1 -6.84 19.52 1.66
C MET A 1 -6.01 18.46 2.36
N GLN A 2 -6.63 17.63 3.15
CA GLN A 2 -5.94 16.52 3.78
C GLN A 2 -6.25 15.22 3.04
N PHE A 3 -5.24 14.37 2.89
CA PHE A 3 -5.35 13.09 2.23
C PHE A 3 -4.86 11.98 3.15
N GLU A 4 -5.63 10.89 3.25
CA GLU A 4 -5.12 9.65 3.81
C GLU A 4 -4.22 9.00 2.77
N ILE A 5 -3.15 8.35 3.22
CA ILE A 5 -2.27 7.59 2.33
C ILE A 5 -2.31 6.13 2.75
N TRP A 6 -2.76 5.28 1.83
CA TRP A 6 -2.93 3.86 2.05
C TRP A 6 -2.02 3.07 1.12
N LYS A 7 -1.33 2.08 1.66
CA LYS A 7 -0.59 1.08 0.86
C LYS A 7 -1.53 -0.06 0.49
N GLY A 8 -1.65 -0.34 -0.80
CA GLY A 8 -2.34 -1.50 -1.32
C GLY A 8 -1.34 -2.49 -1.91
N PHE A 9 -1.64 -3.78 -1.82
CA PHE A 9 -0.75 -4.86 -2.28
C PHE A 9 -1.53 -5.77 -3.23
N PRO A 10 -1.59 -5.42 -4.54
CA PRO A 10 -2.46 -6.11 -5.50
C PRO A 10 -1.97 -7.50 -5.91
N LYS A 11 -0.79 -7.91 -5.45
CA LYS A 11 -0.21 -9.21 -5.81
C LYS A 11 0.15 -10.00 -4.57
N SER A 12 -0.10 -11.30 -4.59
CA SER A 12 0.43 -12.21 -3.59
C SER A 12 1.80 -12.72 -4.04
N GLU A 13 2.69 -12.98 -3.08
CA GLU A 13 4.05 -13.45 -3.34
C GLU A 13 4.26 -14.88 -2.91
N ASN A 14 5.18 -15.56 -3.61
CA ASN A 14 5.72 -16.83 -3.17
C ASN A 14 7.17 -16.61 -2.72
N ILE A 15 7.47 -17.03 -1.50
CA ILE A 15 8.83 -17.01 -0.97
C ILE A 15 9.38 -18.43 -1.01
N ILE A 16 10.62 -18.57 -1.49
CA ILE A 16 11.35 -19.84 -1.43
C ILE A 16 12.34 -19.71 -0.28
N ASP A 17 12.24 -20.60 0.71
CA ASP A 17 13.14 -20.58 1.87
C ASP A 17 14.47 -21.26 1.56
N GLU A 18 15.38 -21.31 2.55
CA GLU A 18 16.71 -21.90 2.43
C GLU A 18 16.67 -23.39 2.08
N ASN A 19 15.59 -24.07 2.40
CA ASN A 19 15.40 -25.49 2.14
C ASN A 19 14.69 -25.77 0.81
N GLY A 20 14.40 -24.71 0.05
CA GLY A 20 13.67 -24.83 -1.22
C GLY A 20 12.16 -24.99 -1.06
N ALA A 21 11.64 -24.88 0.16
CA ALA A 21 10.19 -24.95 0.40
C ALA A 21 9.53 -23.65 -0.07
N LYS A 22 8.42 -23.78 -0.79
CA LYS A 22 7.64 -22.66 -1.29
C LYS A 22 6.60 -22.25 -0.26
N TRP A 23 6.69 -21.00 0.18
CA TRP A 23 5.68 -20.41 1.06
C TRP A 23 4.90 -19.35 0.27
N ALA A 24 3.58 -19.52 0.22
CA ALA A 24 2.72 -18.48 -0.34
C ALA A 24 2.44 -17.45 0.75
N ILE A 25 2.83 -16.19 0.50
CA ILE A 25 2.31 -15.08 1.28
C ILE A 25 0.93 -14.80 0.70
N GLY A 26 -0.10 -14.96 1.51
CA GLY A 26 -1.46 -14.61 1.12
C GLY A 26 -1.60 -13.11 0.88
N ALA A 27 -2.82 -12.65 0.64
CA ALA A 27 -3.10 -11.23 0.48
C ALA A 27 -2.59 -10.44 1.69
N ILE A 28 -1.86 -9.37 1.42
CA ILE A 28 -1.32 -8.49 2.45
C ILE A 28 -2.38 -7.43 2.77
N TYR A 29 -2.63 -7.21 4.06
CA TYR A 29 -3.63 -6.23 4.50
C TYR A 29 -3.28 -4.83 4.04
N PRO A 30 -4.27 -4.05 3.57
CA PRO A 30 -4.04 -2.65 3.28
C PRO A 30 -3.55 -1.93 4.54
N MET A 31 -2.64 -0.99 4.36
CA MET A 31 -1.98 -0.33 5.47
C MET A 31 -2.11 1.19 5.35
N CYS A 32 -2.65 1.82 6.39
CA CYS A 32 -2.69 3.27 6.45
C CYS A 32 -1.35 3.82 6.94
N ILE A 33 -0.77 4.73 6.19
CA ILE A 33 0.48 5.39 6.57
C ILE A 33 0.21 6.62 7.43
N GLY A 34 -0.88 7.33 7.14
CA GLY A 34 -1.25 8.53 7.87
C GLY A 34 -2.02 9.52 7.01
N THR A 35 -2.26 10.70 7.55
CA THR A 35 -2.96 11.78 6.88
C THR A 35 -2.00 12.95 6.68
N TYR A 36 -1.95 13.49 5.47
CA TYR A 36 -1.02 14.54 5.11
C TYR A 36 -1.72 15.64 4.31
N GLU A 37 -1.26 16.88 4.50
CA GLU A 37 -1.78 18.05 3.82
C GLU A 37 -1.15 18.21 2.44
N GLY A 38 -1.96 18.59 1.45
CA GLY A 38 -1.48 18.90 0.11
C GLY A 38 -2.60 19.47 -0.74
N LYS A 39 -2.24 20.10 -1.85
CA LYS A 39 -3.22 20.53 -2.85
C LYS A 39 -3.74 19.36 -3.66
N THR A 40 -2.89 18.37 -3.85
CA THR A 40 -3.20 17.14 -4.57
C THR A 40 -2.70 15.97 -3.74
N PHE A 41 -3.14 14.76 -4.08
CA PHE A 41 -2.64 13.54 -3.45
C PHE A 41 -1.11 13.41 -3.61
N LYS A 42 -0.59 13.78 -4.77
CA LYS A 42 0.85 13.75 -5.01
C LYS A 42 1.60 14.66 -4.03
N ASP A 43 1.09 15.87 -3.79
CA ASP A 43 1.71 16.80 -2.84
C ASP A 43 1.73 16.22 -1.43
N ALA A 44 0.63 15.60 -0.99
CA ALA A 44 0.56 14.93 0.30
C ALA A 44 1.57 13.78 0.38
N CYS A 45 1.72 13.01 -0.67
CA CYS A 45 2.72 11.94 -0.75
C CYS A 45 4.15 12.50 -0.66
N MET A 46 4.41 13.66 -1.26
CA MET A 46 5.73 14.30 -1.16
C MET A 46 6.05 14.69 0.28
N VAL A 47 5.09 15.22 1.02
CA VAL A 47 5.28 15.53 2.45
C VAL A 47 5.62 14.25 3.22
N CYS A 48 4.88 13.19 2.99
CA CYS A 48 5.11 11.89 3.62
C CYS A 48 6.49 11.34 3.26
N TRP A 49 6.88 11.45 2.00
CA TRP A 49 8.19 11.00 1.52
C TRP A 49 9.33 11.78 2.19
N ASN A 50 9.18 13.10 2.33
CA ASN A 50 10.16 13.94 2.99
C ASN A 50 10.35 13.59 4.46
N GLU A 51 9.32 13.02 5.10
CA GLU A 51 9.42 12.51 6.47
C GLU A 51 10.09 11.13 6.57
N GLY A 52 10.42 10.52 5.43
CA GLY A 52 11.08 9.22 5.38
C GLY A 52 10.14 8.03 5.44
N ARG A 53 8.82 8.23 5.40
CA ARG A 53 7.83 7.14 5.47
C ARG A 53 7.59 6.44 4.15
N LEU A 54 7.94 7.09 3.04
CA LEU A 54 7.81 6.54 1.68
C LEU A 54 9.15 6.38 0.99
N LYS A 55 10.21 6.14 1.73
CA LYS A 55 11.57 6.00 1.18
C LYS A 55 11.71 4.89 0.15
N ASP A 56 10.80 3.91 0.20
CA ASP A 56 10.79 2.78 -0.74
C ASP A 56 10.08 3.12 -2.07
N PHE A 57 9.53 4.32 -2.18
CA PHE A 57 8.83 4.79 -3.37
C PHE A 57 9.65 5.82 -4.11
N ASP A 58 9.58 5.78 -5.44
CA ASP A 58 10.23 6.76 -6.30
C ASP A 58 9.25 7.90 -6.59
N PRO A 59 9.55 9.15 -6.15
CA PRO A 59 8.67 10.29 -6.45
C PRO A 59 8.57 10.59 -7.95
N ASP A 60 9.58 10.21 -8.74
CA ASP A 60 9.53 10.38 -10.20
C ASP A 60 8.48 9.49 -10.86
N LEU A 61 8.10 8.40 -10.19
CA LEU A 61 7.00 7.53 -10.61
C LEU A 61 5.65 7.99 -10.06
N ASN A 62 5.57 9.20 -9.50
CA ASN A 62 4.35 9.77 -8.93
C ASN A 62 3.75 8.90 -7.81
N PHE A 63 4.60 8.15 -7.09
CA PHE A 63 4.19 7.26 -6.00
C PHE A 63 3.16 6.20 -6.42
N ILE A 64 3.12 5.87 -7.71
CA ILE A 64 2.25 4.78 -8.19
C ILE A 64 2.68 3.44 -7.60
N GLY A 65 3.94 3.39 -7.16
CA GLY A 65 4.53 2.18 -6.59
C GLY A 65 5.53 1.55 -7.55
N ASP A 66 6.42 0.74 -6.98
CA ASP A 66 7.34 -0.06 -7.77
C ASP A 66 6.67 -1.40 -8.06
N PRO A 67 6.54 -1.80 -9.34
CA PRO A 67 6.02 -3.12 -9.67
C PRO A 67 6.80 -4.27 -9.02
N LYS A 68 8.06 -4.05 -8.66
CA LYS A 68 8.89 -5.04 -7.97
C LYS A 68 8.49 -5.21 -6.51
N GLU A 69 7.96 -4.17 -5.89
CA GLU A 69 7.57 -4.19 -4.47
C GLU A 69 6.11 -4.59 -4.28
N TYR A 70 5.36 -4.73 -5.36
CA TYR A 70 3.95 -5.17 -5.32
C TYR A 70 3.04 -4.26 -4.50
N CYS A 71 3.42 -2.99 -4.38
CA CYS A 71 2.77 -2.02 -3.51
C CYS A 71 2.36 -0.78 -4.31
N VAL A 72 1.14 -0.30 -4.06
CA VAL A 72 0.58 0.89 -4.72
C VAL A 72 -0.01 1.81 -3.66
N LEU A 73 0.14 3.12 -3.84
CA LEU A 73 -0.45 4.10 -2.94
C LEU A 73 -1.84 4.53 -3.42
N HIS A 74 -2.74 4.65 -2.45
CA HIS A 74 -4.12 5.07 -2.68
C HIS A 74 -4.48 6.19 -1.71
N ASP A 75 -5.41 7.04 -2.11
CA ASP A 75 -5.94 8.13 -1.28
C ASP A 75 -7.15 7.69 -0.44
N SER A 76 -7.50 6.42 -0.49
CA SER A 76 -8.62 5.87 0.27
C SER A 76 -8.40 4.41 0.61
N LEU A 77 -9.05 3.97 1.69
CA LEU A 77 -9.07 2.56 2.06
C LEU A 77 -9.69 1.71 0.94
N GLU A 78 -10.74 2.22 0.29
CA GLU A 78 -11.45 1.49 -0.76
C GLU A 78 -10.52 1.07 -1.89
N GLY A 79 -9.62 1.97 -2.33
CA GLY A 79 -8.64 1.65 -3.36
C GLY A 79 -7.66 0.58 -2.92
N ALA A 80 -7.11 0.73 -1.72
CA ALA A 80 -6.18 -0.26 -1.16
C ALA A 80 -6.87 -1.61 -0.91
N TYR A 81 -8.14 -1.57 -0.49
CA TYR A 81 -8.92 -2.78 -0.26
C TYR A 81 -9.16 -3.57 -1.56
N GLU A 82 -9.40 -2.87 -2.67
CA GLU A 82 -9.54 -3.53 -3.99
C GLU A 82 -8.27 -4.32 -4.33
N ASP A 83 -7.11 -3.77 -4.05
CA ASP A 83 -5.83 -4.47 -4.25
C ASP A 83 -5.75 -5.73 -3.38
N TYR A 84 -6.17 -5.61 -2.13
CA TYR A 84 -6.21 -6.74 -1.20
C TYR A 84 -7.13 -7.85 -1.71
N LYS A 85 -8.31 -7.49 -2.20
CA LYS A 85 -9.28 -8.45 -2.78
C LYS A 85 -8.72 -9.10 -4.05
N THR A 86 -8.05 -8.32 -4.90
CA THR A 86 -7.42 -8.81 -6.11
C THR A 86 -6.36 -9.86 -5.80
N ALA A 87 -5.64 -9.69 -4.69
CA ALA A 87 -4.63 -10.64 -4.24
C ALA A 87 -5.22 -11.88 -3.53
N GLY A 88 -6.54 -11.96 -3.41
CA GLY A 88 -7.23 -13.10 -2.81
C GLY A 88 -7.62 -12.92 -1.35
N GLY A 89 -7.60 -11.70 -0.83
CA GLY A 89 -7.97 -11.42 0.55
C GLY A 89 -9.43 -11.71 0.86
N LYS A 90 -9.72 -12.16 2.07
CA LYS A 90 -11.06 -12.62 2.47
C LYS A 90 -11.72 -11.79 3.56
N GLU A 91 -10.96 -10.92 4.25
CA GLU A 91 -11.53 -10.06 5.28
C GLU A 91 -12.43 -9.00 4.65
N SER A 92 -13.44 -8.55 5.38
CA SER A 92 -14.30 -7.47 4.91
C SER A 92 -13.62 -6.11 5.08
N ILE A 93 -14.05 -5.11 4.32
CA ILE A 93 -13.51 -3.76 4.40
C ILE A 93 -13.71 -3.17 5.81
N GLU A 94 -14.77 -3.56 6.51
CA GLU A 94 -15.06 -3.09 7.86
C GLU A 94 -13.90 -3.36 8.83
N PHE A 95 -13.19 -4.49 8.62
CA PHE A 95 -12.06 -4.86 9.44
C PHE A 95 -10.95 -3.81 9.42
N PHE A 96 -10.80 -3.09 8.30
CA PHE A 96 -9.70 -2.14 8.10
C PHE A 96 -10.07 -0.70 8.42
N LYS A 97 -11.34 -0.39 8.66
CA LYS A 97 -11.80 1.00 8.86
C LYS A 97 -11.22 1.66 10.11
N GLU A 98 -10.81 0.88 11.09
CA GLU A 98 -10.27 1.39 12.36
C GLU A 98 -8.75 1.37 12.41
N THR A 99 -8.06 1.10 11.31
CA THR A 99 -6.60 0.95 11.29
C THR A 99 -5.83 2.25 11.09
N CYS A 100 -6.56 3.35 10.85
CA CYS A 100 -5.93 4.65 10.60
C CYS A 100 -6.31 5.69 11.64
#